data_3481740bab8d483047f92f59c207044f
#
_entry.id   3481740bab8d483047f92f59c207044f
#
_cell.length_a   1.000
_cell.length_b   1.000
_cell.length_c   1.000
_cell.angle_alpha   90.00
_cell.angle_beta   90.00
_cell.angle_gamma   90.00
#
_symmetry.space_group_name_H-M   'P 1'
#
loop_
_entity.id
_entity.type
_entity.pdbx_description
1 polymer ?
#
loop_
_entity_poly.entity_id
_entity_poly.type
_entity_poly.pdbx_seq_one_letter_code
_entity_poly.pdbx_strand_id
1 'polypeptide(L)'
;MVVLHSEITPDISYVLTAGHSCEERKFPKRVIDGVEIKKLKTNYEVVSYHGRKHQAVVVAMDKRWDLCLLQVKGVSRNIKAVPIAEEGPKRGVKYYNLAAPRGLFGRGMVLTFEGYYSGNFMAGYDTYTISTKPGSSGSSILNKDGEIVGIIFAGFPSVEKVGLSPVFASISIFVAKAYAQGELNLWKLYNMNADTTETTTQTPK
;
A
#
# COMPACT_ATOMS: atom_id res chain seq x y z
N MET A 1 -4.36 1.43 2.21
CA MET A 1 -4.85 1.65 3.60
C MET A 1 -3.67 1.96 4.50
N VAL A 2 -3.81 2.88 5.48
CA VAL A 2 -2.74 3.15 6.47
C VAL A 2 -2.61 1.92 7.37
N VAL A 3 -1.43 1.32 7.38
CA VAL A 3 -1.14 0.12 8.18
C VAL A 3 -0.27 0.43 9.40
N LEU A 4 0.53 1.50 9.34
CA LEU A 4 1.42 1.92 10.41
C LEU A 4 1.64 3.43 10.36
N HIS A 5 1.99 4.02 11.49
CA HIS A 5 2.55 5.37 11.59
C HIS A 5 4.02 5.30 11.94
N SER A 6 4.82 6.26 11.47
CA SER A 6 6.22 6.34 11.83
C SER A 6 6.39 6.63 13.32
N GLU A 7 7.32 5.95 13.97
CA GLU A 7 7.71 6.24 15.35
C GLU A 7 8.70 7.41 15.42
N ILE A 8 9.46 7.65 14.36
CA ILE A 8 10.50 8.68 14.28
C ILE A 8 9.90 10.04 13.90
N THR A 9 8.98 10.06 12.93
CA THR A 9 8.45 11.29 12.35
C THR A 9 6.92 11.34 12.43
N PRO A 10 6.33 12.23 13.25
CA PRO A 10 4.89 12.25 13.53
C PRO A 10 3.97 12.44 12.32
N ASP A 11 4.44 13.07 11.25
CA ASP A 11 3.65 13.38 10.06
C ASP A 11 3.79 12.32 8.95
N ILE A 12 4.52 11.24 9.20
CA ILE A 12 4.71 10.13 8.28
C ILE A 12 3.83 8.94 8.65
N SER A 13 3.20 8.38 7.65
CA SER A 13 2.41 7.15 7.74
C SER A 13 2.77 6.19 6.61
N TYR A 14 2.49 4.92 6.78
CA TYR A 14 2.75 3.88 5.80
C TYR A 14 1.44 3.31 5.25
N VAL A 15 1.37 3.21 3.93
CA VAL A 15 0.19 2.71 3.21
C VAL A 15 0.58 1.46 2.43
N LEU A 16 -0.12 0.36 2.70
CA LEU A 16 0.02 -0.90 1.97
C LEU A 16 -0.90 -0.92 0.75
N THR A 17 -0.37 -1.38 -0.39
CA THR A 17 -1.10 -1.53 -1.65
C THR A 17 -0.53 -2.67 -2.50
N ALA A 18 -1.10 -2.93 -3.68
CA ALA A 18 -0.56 -3.91 -4.63
C ALA A 18 0.73 -3.39 -5.30
N GLY A 19 1.67 -4.28 -5.55
CA GLY A 19 2.99 -3.97 -6.12
C GLY A 19 2.91 -3.34 -7.50
N HIS A 20 2.08 -3.88 -8.40
CA HIS A 20 1.93 -3.34 -9.75
C HIS A 20 1.40 -1.90 -9.78
N SER A 21 0.75 -1.42 -8.70
CA SER A 21 0.34 -0.03 -8.54
C SER A 21 1.53 0.91 -8.29
N CYS A 22 2.68 0.36 -7.87
CA CYS A 22 3.92 1.09 -7.59
C CYS A 22 4.96 0.92 -8.70
N GLU A 23 4.69 0.12 -9.71
CA GLU A 23 5.62 -0.07 -10.82
C GLU A 23 5.70 1.19 -11.69
N GLU A 24 6.93 1.61 -11.98
CA GLU A 24 7.14 2.66 -12.98
C GLU A 24 6.64 2.15 -14.35
N ARG A 25 5.65 2.82 -14.91
CA ARG A 25 5.18 2.50 -16.26
C ARG A 25 6.29 2.81 -17.25
N LYS A 26 6.81 1.77 -17.90
CA LYS A 26 7.68 1.91 -19.05
C LYS A 26 6.83 2.35 -20.23
N PHE A 27 6.82 3.63 -20.53
CA PHE A 27 6.23 4.10 -21.76
C PHE A 27 7.16 3.72 -22.93
N PRO A 28 6.62 3.20 -24.05
CA PRO A 28 7.40 3.04 -25.27
C PRO A 28 7.96 4.42 -25.63
N LYS A 29 9.22 4.45 -26.12
CA LYS A 29 9.84 5.67 -26.64
C LYS A 29 8.84 6.33 -27.62
N ARG A 30 8.36 7.51 -27.29
CA ARG A 30 7.50 8.30 -28.16
C ARG A 30 8.25 9.53 -28.60
N VAL A 31 8.19 9.80 -29.89
CA VAL A 31 8.62 11.08 -30.46
C VAL A 31 7.34 11.90 -30.65
N ILE A 32 7.25 13.03 -29.96
CA ILE A 32 6.17 14.01 -30.12
C ILE A 32 6.83 15.28 -30.61
N ASP A 33 6.42 15.74 -31.79
CA ASP A 33 6.96 16.95 -32.46
C ASP A 33 8.49 16.96 -32.57
N GLY A 34 9.09 15.80 -32.88
CA GLY A 34 10.53 15.66 -33.00
C GLY A 34 11.32 15.52 -31.69
N VAL A 35 10.64 15.57 -30.54
CA VAL A 35 11.26 15.43 -29.22
C VAL A 35 11.11 14.00 -28.71
N GLU A 36 12.24 13.32 -28.46
CA GLU A 36 12.23 11.97 -27.87
C GLU A 36 11.96 12.03 -26.36
N ILE A 37 10.81 11.49 -25.92
CA ILE A 37 10.48 11.35 -24.49
C ILE A 37 11.18 10.11 -23.95
N LYS A 38 12.28 10.30 -23.22
CA LYS A 38 13.10 9.21 -22.70
C LYS A 38 12.66 8.68 -21.33
N LYS A 39 12.07 9.53 -20.47
CA LYS A 39 11.67 9.16 -19.11
C LYS A 39 10.55 10.07 -18.60
N LEU A 40 9.47 9.47 -18.09
CA LEU A 40 8.46 10.18 -17.32
C LEU A 40 8.67 9.88 -15.83
N LYS A 41 8.69 10.92 -15.01
CA LYS A 41 8.75 10.75 -13.55
C LYS A 41 7.37 10.34 -13.06
N THR A 42 7.28 9.21 -12.38
CA THR A 42 6.04 8.78 -11.72
C THR A 42 5.92 9.46 -10.36
N ASN A 43 4.82 10.16 -10.12
CA ASN A 43 4.46 10.69 -8.82
C ASN A 43 3.34 9.84 -8.25
N TYR A 44 3.47 9.45 -6.99
CA TYR A 44 2.45 8.70 -6.27
C TYR A 44 1.65 9.65 -5.38
N GLU A 45 0.34 9.51 -5.42
CA GLU A 45 -0.57 10.29 -4.61
C GLU A 45 -1.56 9.35 -3.91
N VAL A 46 -1.75 9.56 -2.62
CA VAL A 46 -2.77 8.86 -1.83
C VAL A 46 -3.89 9.84 -1.52
N VAL A 47 -5.11 9.46 -1.85
CA VAL A 47 -6.31 10.26 -1.57
C VAL A 47 -7.01 9.69 -0.34
N SER A 48 -7.19 10.49 0.69
CA SER A 48 -7.88 10.08 1.91
C SER A 48 -9.40 9.98 1.69
N TYR A 49 -10.09 9.30 2.62
CA TYR A 49 -11.56 9.22 2.66
C TYR A 49 -12.25 10.59 2.59
N HIS A 50 -11.63 11.63 3.13
CA HIS A 50 -12.13 13.00 3.07
C HIS A 50 -11.71 13.78 1.82
N GLY A 51 -11.10 13.13 0.83
CA GLY A 51 -10.69 13.73 -0.43
C GLY A 51 -9.38 14.53 -0.36
N ARG A 52 -8.65 14.49 0.75
CA ARG A 52 -7.32 15.13 0.86
C ARG A 52 -6.29 14.31 0.10
N LYS A 53 -5.44 15.00 -0.64
CA LYS A 53 -4.35 14.43 -1.42
C LYS A 53 -3.05 14.49 -0.62
N HIS A 54 -2.32 13.39 -0.61
CA HIS A 54 -1.06 13.25 0.10
C HIS A 54 -0.02 12.69 -0.85
N GLN A 55 1.15 13.33 -0.90
CA GLN A 55 2.28 12.82 -1.69
C GLN A 55 2.84 11.56 -1.04
N ALA A 56 3.21 10.60 -1.88
CA ALA A 56 3.72 9.33 -1.43
C ALA A 56 5.03 8.98 -2.16
N VAL A 57 5.87 8.20 -1.49
CA VAL A 57 7.07 7.60 -2.07
C VAL A 57 7.09 6.10 -1.81
N VAL A 58 7.61 5.34 -2.75
CA VAL A 58 7.77 3.89 -2.59
C VAL A 58 8.92 3.61 -1.64
N VAL A 59 8.64 2.90 -0.55
CA VAL A 59 9.65 2.43 0.41
C VAL A 59 10.19 1.08 -0.02
N ALA A 60 9.27 0.15 -0.30
CA ALA A 60 9.61 -1.20 -0.70
C ALA A 60 8.53 -1.76 -1.62
N MET A 61 8.95 -2.67 -2.50
CA MET A 61 8.06 -3.42 -3.38
C MET A 61 8.54 -4.86 -3.48
N ASP A 62 7.63 -5.80 -3.36
CA ASP A 62 7.86 -7.22 -3.60
C ASP A 62 7.10 -7.65 -4.86
N LYS A 63 7.85 -7.93 -5.93
CA LYS A 63 7.28 -8.36 -7.21
C LYS A 63 6.70 -9.76 -7.19
N ARG A 64 7.23 -10.64 -6.32
CA ARG A 64 6.78 -12.02 -6.21
C ARG A 64 5.37 -12.08 -5.63
N TRP A 65 5.12 -11.26 -4.61
CA TRP A 65 3.84 -11.23 -3.90
C TRP A 65 2.94 -10.08 -4.32
N ASP A 66 3.41 -9.27 -5.28
CA ASP A 66 2.70 -8.08 -5.76
C ASP A 66 2.28 -7.14 -4.60
N LEU A 67 3.22 -6.84 -3.71
CA LEU A 67 3.03 -5.96 -2.56
C LEU A 67 3.88 -4.70 -2.69
N CYS A 68 3.35 -3.58 -2.24
CA CYS A 68 4.05 -2.30 -2.16
C CYS A 68 3.73 -1.58 -0.86
N LEU A 69 4.75 -1.03 -0.20
CA LEU A 69 4.61 -0.12 0.92
C LEU A 69 5.01 1.29 0.49
N LEU A 70 4.08 2.21 0.67
CA LEU A 70 4.26 3.63 0.43
C LEU A 70 4.45 4.37 1.75
N GLN A 71 5.40 5.29 1.78
CA GLN A 71 5.53 6.30 2.82
C GLN A 71 4.75 7.54 2.38
N VAL A 72 3.89 8.05 3.25
CA VAL A 72 2.95 9.14 2.96
C VAL A 72 3.09 10.23 4.00
N LYS A 73 3.23 11.47 3.57
CA LYS A 73 3.37 12.64 4.45
C LYS A 73 2.02 13.32 4.71
N GLY A 74 1.87 13.85 5.93
CA GLY A 74 0.73 14.71 6.29
C GLY A 74 -0.58 13.96 6.56
N VAL A 75 -0.52 12.66 6.83
CA VAL A 75 -1.68 11.89 7.29
C VAL A 75 -1.82 12.10 8.80
N SER A 76 -2.99 12.56 9.23
CA SER A 76 -3.26 12.80 10.64
C SER A 76 -3.15 11.50 11.47
N ARG A 77 -2.48 11.56 12.61
CA ARG A 77 -2.41 10.45 13.58
C ARG A 77 -3.75 10.09 14.22
N ASN A 78 -4.75 10.95 14.11
CA ASN A 78 -6.12 10.62 14.51
C ASN A 78 -6.76 9.55 13.60
N ILE A 79 -6.19 9.33 12.41
CA ILE A 79 -6.54 8.20 11.56
C ILE A 79 -5.83 6.97 12.12
N LYS A 80 -6.58 6.09 12.75
CA LYS A 80 -6.02 4.85 13.29
C LYS A 80 -5.42 4.00 12.18
N ALA A 81 -4.22 3.48 12.41
CA ALA A 81 -3.66 2.45 11.56
C ALA A 81 -4.51 1.18 11.68
N VAL A 82 -4.69 0.49 10.57
CA VAL A 82 -5.41 -0.78 10.53
C VAL A 82 -4.40 -1.90 10.78
N PRO A 83 -4.54 -2.65 11.88
CA PRO A 83 -3.58 -3.69 12.21
C PRO A 83 -3.64 -4.86 11.23
N ILE A 84 -2.53 -5.57 11.10
CA ILE A 84 -2.51 -6.90 10.48
C ILE A 84 -2.95 -7.89 11.56
N ALA A 85 -3.86 -8.81 11.21
CA ALA A 85 -4.33 -9.82 12.13
C ALA A 85 -3.17 -10.70 12.64
N GLU A 86 -3.31 -11.24 13.82
CA GLU A 86 -2.32 -12.18 14.38
C GLU A 86 -2.40 -13.55 13.70
N GLU A 87 -3.60 -13.96 13.30
CA GLU A 87 -3.86 -15.22 12.62
C GLU A 87 -4.30 -15.02 11.18
N GLY A 88 -3.89 -15.94 10.31
CA GLY A 88 -4.32 -15.98 8.92
C GLY A 88 -5.81 -16.32 8.75
N PRO A 89 -6.32 -16.18 7.52
CA PRO A 89 -7.73 -16.42 7.24
C PRO A 89 -8.13 -17.88 7.44
N LYS A 90 -9.36 -18.10 7.94
CA LYS A 90 -9.93 -19.43 8.20
C LYS A 90 -10.99 -19.77 7.15
N ARG A 91 -10.90 -20.97 6.57
CA ARG A 91 -11.81 -21.44 5.51
C ARG A 91 -13.29 -21.38 5.95
N GLY A 92 -14.12 -20.86 5.06
CA GLY A 92 -15.56 -20.70 5.30
C GLY A 92 -15.94 -19.53 6.21
N VAL A 93 -14.96 -18.77 6.72
CA VAL A 93 -15.20 -17.54 7.49
C VAL A 93 -15.42 -16.37 6.54
N LYS A 94 -16.33 -15.47 6.90
CA LYS A 94 -16.66 -14.25 6.17
C LYS A 94 -15.61 -13.17 6.40
N TYR A 95 -15.25 -12.48 5.32
CA TYR A 95 -14.34 -11.34 5.28
C TYR A 95 -14.92 -10.19 4.49
N TYR A 96 -14.39 -8.98 4.70
CA TYR A 96 -14.85 -7.74 4.10
C TYR A 96 -13.73 -7.11 3.28
N ASN A 97 -14.08 -6.48 2.16
CA ASN A 97 -13.12 -5.78 1.31
C ASN A 97 -13.61 -4.36 1.06
N LEU A 98 -12.75 -3.38 1.32
CA LEU A 98 -13.00 -1.96 1.05
C LEU A 98 -12.24 -1.57 -0.22
N ALA A 99 -12.96 -1.35 -1.32
CA ALA A 99 -12.34 -1.15 -2.63
C ALA A 99 -12.97 -0.01 -3.43
N ALA A 100 -12.23 0.47 -4.43
CA ALA A 100 -12.66 1.45 -5.42
C ALA A 100 -12.61 0.88 -6.85
N PRO A 101 -13.44 -0.13 -7.19
CA PRO A 101 -13.43 -0.76 -8.50
C PRO A 101 -13.73 0.28 -9.58
N ARG A 102 -12.95 0.25 -10.68
CA ARG A 102 -13.03 1.21 -11.81
C ARG A 102 -12.89 2.67 -11.39
N GLY A 103 -12.24 2.93 -10.26
CA GLY A 103 -12.10 4.29 -9.72
C GLY A 103 -13.38 4.83 -9.09
N LEU A 104 -14.38 3.97 -8.82
CA LEU A 104 -15.61 4.40 -8.14
C LEU A 104 -15.30 4.68 -6.67
N PHE A 105 -14.93 5.91 -6.43
CA PHE A 105 -14.56 6.47 -5.13
C PHE A 105 -15.08 7.90 -5.04
N GLY A 106 -15.56 8.30 -3.89
CA GLY A 106 -16.01 9.66 -3.62
C GLY A 106 -15.67 10.09 -2.19
N ARG A 107 -15.68 11.39 -1.95
CA ARG A 107 -15.50 11.92 -0.60
C ARG A 107 -16.60 11.37 0.32
N GLY A 108 -16.20 10.68 1.39
CA GLY A 108 -17.12 10.06 2.32
C GLY A 108 -17.76 8.76 1.80
N MET A 109 -17.28 8.20 0.66
CA MET A 109 -17.84 6.98 0.09
C MET A 109 -16.73 6.01 -0.29
N VAL A 110 -16.84 4.77 0.17
CA VAL A 110 -16.04 3.62 -0.24
C VAL A 110 -16.96 2.40 -0.34
N LEU A 111 -16.79 1.62 -1.41
CA LEU A 111 -17.57 0.40 -1.58
C LEU A 111 -17.06 -0.69 -0.65
N THR A 112 -17.98 -1.36 0.02
CA THR A 112 -17.70 -2.53 0.85
C THR A 112 -18.25 -3.76 0.15
N PHE A 113 -17.39 -4.76 -0.01
CA PHE A 113 -17.73 -6.08 -0.52
C PHE A 113 -17.56 -7.10 0.60
N GLU A 114 -18.25 -8.22 0.51
CA GLU A 114 -18.08 -9.33 1.43
C GLU A 114 -17.92 -10.64 0.67
N GLY A 115 -17.30 -11.62 1.31
CA GLY A 115 -17.11 -12.96 0.79
C GLY A 115 -16.45 -13.87 1.80
N TYR A 116 -16.13 -15.07 1.39
CA TYR A 116 -15.58 -16.10 2.26
C TYR A 116 -14.17 -16.49 1.81
N TYR A 117 -13.32 -16.81 2.75
CA TYR A 117 -12.05 -17.45 2.43
C TYR A 117 -12.26 -18.88 1.97
N SER A 118 -11.78 -19.19 0.78
CA SER A 118 -11.97 -20.51 0.14
C SER A 118 -10.78 -21.45 0.35
N GLY A 119 -9.62 -20.90 0.62
CA GLY A 119 -8.38 -21.65 0.79
C GLY A 119 -7.25 -21.11 -0.06
N ASN A 120 -6.13 -21.81 -0.05
CA ASN A 120 -4.94 -21.46 -0.82
C ASN A 120 -5.01 -22.06 -2.23
N PHE A 121 -4.70 -21.25 -3.23
CA PHE A 121 -4.65 -21.63 -4.63
C PHE A 121 -3.20 -21.64 -5.13
N MET A 122 -2.79 -22.73 -5.82
CA MET A 122 -1.45 -22.90 -6.39
C MET A 122 -0.30 -22.63 -5.40
N ALA A 123 -0.45 -23.05 -4.15
CA ALA A 123 0.56 -22.95 -3.08
C ALA A 123 1.14 -21.54 -2.85
N GLY A 124 0.46 -20.49 -3.29
CA GLY A 124 1.00 -19.13 -3.18
C GLY A 124 -0.02 -18.02 -2.99
N TYR A 125 -1.32 -18.30 -3.20
CA TYR A 125 -2.35 -17.26 -3.16
C TYR A 125 -3.54 -17.67 -2.33
N ASP A 126 -3.95 -16.81 -1.44
CA ASP A 126 -5.20 -16.93 -0.69
C ASP A 126 -6.37 -16.50 -1.59
N THR A 127 -7.42 -17.32 -1.61
CA THR A 127 -8.58 -17.14 -2.48
C THR A 127 -9.83 -16.80 -1.68
N TYR A 128 -10.54 -15.77 -2.13
CA TYR A 128 -11.77 -15.29 -1.49
C TYR A 128 -12.89 -15.18 -2.51
N THR A 129 -14.13 -15.48 -2.08
CA THR A 129 -15.34 -15.25 -2.90
C THR A 129 -15.76 -13.77 -2.88
N ILE A 130 -14.81 -12.89 -3.11
CA ILE A 130 -15.00 -11.44 -3.12
C ILE A 130 -14.96 -10.95 -4.56
N SER A 131 -15.96 -10.16 -4.95
CA SER A 131 -16.00 -9.55 -6.29
C SER A 131 -14.88 -8.56 -6.49
N THR A 132 -14.10 -8.74 -7.54
CA THR A 132 -12.99 -7.86 -7.91
C THR A 132 -13.16 -7.33 -9.33
N LYS A 133 -12.75 -6.10 -9.56
CA LYS A 133 -12.70 -5.45 -10.89
C LYS A 133 -11.41 -4.61 -10.95
N PRO A 134 -10.96 -4.23 -12.15
CA PRO A 134 -9.86 -3.27 -12.26
C PRO A 134 -10.07 -2.07 -11.34
N GLY A 135 -9.05 -1.68 -10.58
CA GLY A 135 -9.13 -0.67 -9.52
C GLY A 135 -9.39 -1.23 -8.11
N SER A 136 -9.70 -2.53 -7.96
CA SER A 136 -9.74 -3.17 -6.65
C SER A 136 -8.35 -3.57 -6.13
N SER A 137 -7.33 -3.56 -6.97
CA SER A 137 -5.95 -3.88 -6.58
C SER A 137 -5.45 -2.96 -5.47
N GLY A 138 -4.80 -3.53 -4.46
CA GLY A 138 -4.32 -2.84 -3.27
C GLY A 138 -5.37 -2.65 -2.18
N SER A 139 -6.61 -3.08 -2.40
CA SER A 139 -7.66 -3.03 -1.39
C SER A 139 -7.48 -4.14 -0.36
N SER A 140 -7.76 -3.80 0.90
CA SER A 140 -7.58 -4.72 2.02
C SER A 140 -8.75 -5.65 2.18
N ILE A 141 -8.45 -6.89 2.55
CA ILE A 141 -9.41 -7.86 3.06
C ILE A 141 -9.31 -7.84 4.58
N LEU A 142 -10.43 -7.60 5.24
CA LEU A 142 -10.51 -7.43 6.69
C LEU A 142 -11.32 -8.56 7.33
N ASN A 143 -10.91 -8.97 8.53
CA ASN A 143 -11.73 -9.83 9.39
C ASN A 143 -12.87 -9.02 10.05
N LYS A 144 -13.67 -9.68 10.87
CA LYS A 144 -14.79 -9.05 11.61
C LYS A 144 -14.35 -7.97 12.62
N ASP A 145 -13.11 -8.01 13.06
CA ASP A 145 -12.51 -7.07 14.01
C ASP A 145 -11.84 -5.87 13.31
N GLY A 146 -11.90 -5.85 11.97
CA GLY A 146 -11.33 -4.78 11.14
C GLY A 146 -9.81 -4.92 10.90
N GLU A 147 -9.23 -6.09 11.14
CA GLU A 147 -7.82 -6.35 10.94
C GLU A 147 -7.55 -6.92 9.55
N ILE A 148 -6.39 -6.60 8.97
CA ILE A 148 -5.97 -7.03 7.64
C ILE A 148 -5.60 -8.52 7.66
N VAL A 149 -6.26 -9.31 6.81
CA VAL A 149 -5.94 -10.71 6.54
C VAL A 149 -5.54 -10.97 5.08
N GLY A 150 -5.66 -9.97 4.22
CA GLY A 150 -5.33 -10.08 2.81
C GLY A 150 -5.28 -8.73 2.10
N ILE A 151 -4.70 -8.73 0.90
CA ILE A 151 -4.66 -7.59 -0.02
C ILE A 151 -5.05 -8.10 -1.41
N ILE A 152 -6.10 -7.56 -1.99
CA ILE A 152 -6.48 -7.90 -3.36
C ILE A 152 -5.40 -7.41 -4.32
N PHE A 153 -4.86 -8.32 -5.13
CA PHE A 153 -3.97 -7.94 -6.23
C PHE A 153 -4.53 -8.35 -7.60
N ALA A 154 -5.35 -9.41 -7.65
CA ALA A 154 -5.95 -9.90 -8.87
C ALA A 154 -7.35 -10.48 -8.64
N GLY A 155 -8.07 -10.70 -9.72
CA GLY A 155 -9.27 -11.50 -9.78
C GLY A 155 -9.13 -12.59 -10.83
N PHE A 156 -10.04 -13.55 -10.83
CA PHE A 156 -10.11 -14.58 -11.86
C PHE A 156 -10.95 -14.10 -13.06
N PRO A 157 -10.38 -13.91 -14.25
CA PRO A 157 -11.11 -13.33 -15.37
C PRO A 157 -12.36 -14.12 -15.80
N SER A 158 -12.29 -15.45 -15.70
CA SER A 158 -13.34 -16.39 -16.11
C SER A 158 -14.32 -16.78 -14.99
N VAL A 159 -14.05 -16.37 -13.75
CA VAL A 159 -14.90 -16.69 -12.59
C VAL A 159 -15.25 -15.40 -11.85
N GLU A 160 -16.52 -15.03 -11.91
CA GLU A 160 -16.98 -13.87 -11.16
C GLU A 160 -16.87 -14.09 -9.65
N LYS A 161 -16.68 -13.00 -8.91
CA LYS A 161 -16.60 -12.99 -7.45
C LYS A 161 -15.47 -13.86 -6.88
N VAL A 162 -14.32 -13.89 -7.55
CA VAL A 162 -13.10 -14.51 -7.02
C VAL A 162 -11.99 -13.47 -6.96
N GLY A 163 -11.54 -13.18 -5.75
CA GLY A 163 -10.40 -12.32 -5.45
C GLY A 163 -9.20 -13.13 -4.98
N LEU A 164 -8.03 -12.75 -5.42
CA LEU A 164 -6.74 -13.34 -5.03
C LEU A 164 -5.95 -12.36 -4.17
N SER A 165 -5.34 -12.90 -3.12
CA SER A 165 -4.41 -12.22 -2.23
C SER A 165 -3.11 -13.00 -2.14
N PRO A 166 -1.94 -12.37 -1.94
CA PRO A 166 -0.78 -13.09 -1.43
C PRO A 166 -1.14 -13.85 -0.16
N VAL A 167 -0.45 -14.95 0.12
CA VAL A 167 -0.66 -15.68 1.38
C VAL A 167 -0.39 -14.75 2.56
N PHE A 168 -1.20 -14.86 3.58
CA PHE A 168 -1.18 -13.99 4.76
C PHE A 168 0.21 -13.81 5.37
N ALA A 169 0.96 -14.90 5.55
CA ALA A 169 2.32 -14.83 6.10
C ALA A 169 3.26 -13.95 5.28
N SER A 170 3.12 -13.93 3.94
CA SER A 170 3.93 -13.08 3.07
C SER A 170 3.62 -11.59 3.26
N ILE A 171 2.36 -11.25 3.53
CA ILE A 171 1.95 -9.86 3.82
C ILE A 171 2.60 -9.40 5.12
N SER A 172 2.48 -10.19 6.19
CA SER A 172 3.04 -9.86 7.51
C SER A 172 4.55 -9.68 7.47
N ILE A 173 5.27 -10.61 6.82
CA ILE A 173 6.73 -10.55 6.67
C ILE A 173 7.14 -9.35 5.82
N PHE A 174 6.44 -9.09 4.72
CA PHE A 174 6.74 -7.96 3.85
C PHE A 174 6.57 -6.63 4.59
N VAL A 175 5.44 -6.43 5.26
CA VAL A 175 5.16 -5.18 5.99
C VAL A 175 6.18 -4.94 7.09
N ALA A 176 6.52 -5.95 7.89
CA ALA A 176 7.50 -5.83 8.96
C ALA A 176 8.89 -5.41 8.42
N LYS A 177 9.38 -6.05 7.36
CA LYS A 177 10.67 -5.73 6.73
C LYS A 177 10.66 -4.34 6.09
N ALA A 178 9.61 -4.02 5.33
CA ALA A 178 9.50 -2.76 4.61
C ALA A 178 9.35 -1.58 5.58
N TYR A 179 8.60 -1.74 6.67
CA TYR A 179 8.48 -0.75 7.73
C TYR A 179 9.83 -0.47 8.40
N ALA A 180 10.55 -1.51 8.83
CA ALA A 180 11.86 -1.36 9.43
C ALA A 180 12.84 -0.64 8.50
N GLN A 181 12.82 -0.92 7.20
CA GLN A 181 13.63 -0.21 6.21
C GLN A 181 13.23 1.26 6.07
N GLY A 182 11.93 1.55 6.10
CA GLY A 182 11.41 2.93 6.06
C GLY A 182 11.85 3.75 7.26
N GLU A 183 11.71 3.21 8.47
CA GLU A 183 12.15 3.86 9.70
C GLU A 183 13.67 4.08 9.72
N LEU A 184 14.46 3.09 9.29
CA LEU A 184 15.90 3.23 9.19
C LEU A 184 16.32 4.36 8.23
N ASN A 185 15.61 4.51 7.11
CA ASN A 185 15.89 5.60 6.16
C ASN A 185 15.55 6.97 6.78
N LEU A 186 14.44 7.09 7.50
CA LEU A 186 14.07 8.31 8.22
C LEU A 186 15.09 8.67 9.29
N TRP A 187 15.54 7.68 10.07
CA TRP A 187 16.55 7.87 11.12
C TRP A 187 17.87 8.40 10.55
N LYS A 188 18.34 7.85 9.42
CA LYS A 188 19.54 8.34 8.74
C LYS A 188 19.39 9.78 8.27
N LEU A 189 18.26 10.14 7.65
CA LEU A 189 18.01 11.51 7.19
C LEU A 189 17.96 12.50 8.35
N TYR A 190 17.37 12.12 9.48
CA TYR A 190 17.30 12.94 10.68
C TYR A 190 18.71 13.24 11.24
N ASN A 191 19.56 12.21 11.40
CA ASN A 191 20.89 12.39 11.94
C ASN A 191 21.85 13.14 10.99
N MET A 192 21.75 12.90 9.68
CA MET A 192 22.54 13.68 8.69
C MET A 192 22.23 15.18 8.75
N ASN A 193 20.97 15.55 9.01
CA ASN A 193 20.57 16.95 9.16
C ASN A 193 21.00 17.55 10.50
N ALA A 194 21.08 16.75 11.57
CA ALA A 194 21.59 17.19 12.87
C ALA A 194 23.07 17.54 12.82
N ASP A 195 23.91 16.72 12.16
CA ASP A 195 25.34 16.95 12.01
C ASP A 195 25.66 18.21 11.17
N THR A 196 24.80 18.57 10.22
CA THR A 196 24.99 19.79 9.40
C THR A 196 24.64 21.07 10.15
N THR A 197 23.84 21.01 11.19
CA THR A 197 23.47 22.20 12.00
C THR A 197 24.48 22.56 13.07
N GLU A 198 25.27 21.60 13.56
CA GLU A 198 26.33 21.85 14.55
C GLU A 198 27.58 22.56 13.96
N THR A 199 27.80 22.43 12.66
CA THR A 199 28.97 23.03 11.98
C THR A 199 28.85 24.52 11.68
N THR A 200 27.69 25.14 11.91
CA THR A 200 27.43 26.55 11.53
C THR A 200 27.54 27.54 12.73
N THR A 201 27.93 27.10 13.92
CA THR A 201 28.02 27.95 15.11
C THR A 201 29.45 28.28 15.58
N GLN A 202 30.43 28.27 14.72
CA GLN A 202 31.73 28.86 15.02
C GLN A 202 31.90 30.20 14.31
N THR A 203 31.49 31.27 14.98
CA THR A 203 31.81 32.64 14.62
C THR A 203 33.27 32.93 15.01
N PRO A 204 34.12 33.43 14.14
CA PRO A 204 35.43 33.93 14.53
C PRO A 204 35.27 35.30 15.20
N LYS A 205 36.08 35.48 16.25
CA LYS A 205 36.27 36.77 16.92
C LYS A 205 37.00 37.75 16.01
#